data_969fcf0a7c9d104b5276a621699edcf5
#
_entry.id   969fcf0a7c9d104b5276a621699edcf5
#
_cell.length_a   1.000
_cell.length_b   1.000
_cell.length_c   1.000
_cell.angle_alpha   90.00
_cell.angle_beta   90.00
_cell.angle_gamma   90.00
#
_symmetry.space_group_name_H-M   'P 1'
#
loop_
_entity.id
_entity.type
_entity.pdbx_description
1 polymer ?
#
loop_
_entity_poly.entity_id
_entity_poly.type
_entity_poly.pdbx_seq_one_letter_code
_entity_poly.pdbx_strand_id
1 'polypeptide(L)'
;MIDRDQAAAWAGALPAVVQEFPFGPQAAVFKVGAKMFALVPTDQQSLTVKVDPDDGVALRSQFAAISPGYHMNKRHWITIDLAADDQVVPVQDLIEESYLLVVNTLTKKLRTQLGLLADDLLG
;
A
#
# COMPACT_ATOMS: atom_id res chain seq x y z
N MET A 1 0.59 -14.14 -12.65
CA MET A 1 1.34 -12.90 -12.40
C MET A 1 0.42 -11.86 -11.79
N ILE A 2 0.88 -11.16 -10.77
CA ILE A 2 0.12 -10.08 -10.14
C ILE A 2 0.34 -8.82 -10.97
N ASP A 3 -0.75 -8.21 -11.43
CA ASP A 3 -0.70 -6.96 -12.18
C ASP A 3 -1.28 -5.81 -11.34
N ARG A 4 -1.25 -4.59 -11.93
CA ARG A 4 -1.77 -3.41 -11.24
C ARG A 4 -3.26 -3.52 -10.90
N ASP A 5 -4.04 -4.18 -11.74
CA ASP A 5 -5.48 -4.33 -11.49
C ASP A 5 -5.74 -5.22 -10.28
N GLN A 6 -4.97 -6.29 -10.13
CA GLN A 6 -5.06 -7.16 -8.96
C GLN A 6 -4.62 -6.42 -7.70
N ALA A 7 -3.53 -5.67 -7.76
CA ALA A 7 -3.06 -4.87 -6.61
C ALA A 7 -4.11 -3.83 -6.20
N ALA A 8 -4.70 -3.14 -7.18
CA ALA A 8 -5.75 -2.17 -6.92
C ALA A 8 -6.99 -2.83 -6.30
N ALA A 9 -7.36 -4.02 -6.76
CA ALA A 9 -8.50 -4.76 -6.23
C ALA A 9 -8.27 -5.13 -4.76
N TRP A 10 -7.08 -5.62 -4.41
CA TRP A 10 -6.75 -5.95 -3.03
C TRP A 10 -6.77 -4.72 -2.13
N ALA A 11 -6.18 -3.61 -2.59
CA ALA A 11 -6.16 -2.38 -1.79
C ALA A 11 -7.58 -1.84 -1.58
N GLY A 12 -8.39 -1.80 -2.63
CA GLY A 12 -9.74 -1.28 -2.58
C GLY A 12 -10.71 -2.13 -1.77
N ALA A 13 -10.41 -3.42 -1.56
CA ALA A 13 -11.28 -4.33 -0.83
C ALA A 13 -11.10 -4.25 0.69
N LEU A 14 -10.06 -3.57 1.19
CA LEU A 14 -9.83 -3.44 2.62
C LEU A 14 -10.88 -2.53 3.29
N PRO A 15 -11.18 -2.76 4.57
CA PRO A 15 -12.27 -2.02 5.25
C PRO A 15 -12.06 -0.51 5.27
N ALA A 16 -13.12 0.24 4.96
CA ALA A 16 -13.18 1.71 4.99
C ALA A 16 -12.22 2.41 4.01
N VAL A 17 -11.76 1.71 2.99
CA VAL A 17 -10.84 2.28 1.99
C VAL A 17 -11.61 3.11 0.97
N VAL A 18 -11.05 4.27 0.63
CA VAL A 18 -11.55 5.16 -0.42
C VAL A 18 -10.49 5.28 -1.49
N GLN A 19 -10.90 5.12 -2.74
CA GLN A 19 -10.03 5.32 -3.90
C GLN A 19 -10.24 6.74 -4.42
N GLU A 20 -9.15 7.47 -4.62
CA GLU A 20 -9.18 8.84 -5.14
C GLU A 20 -8.15 9.03 -6.24
N PHE A 21 -8.30 10.13 -6.99
CA PHE A 21 -7.36 10.51 -8.04
C PHE A 21 -6.92 11.96 -7.83
N PRO A 22 -6.24 12.27 -6.69
CA PRO A 22 -5.91 13.66 -6.33
C PRO A 22 -4.86 14.28 -7.24
N PHE A 23 -4.12 13.47 -7.99
CA PHE A 23 -3.07 13.93 -8.92
C PHE A 23 -3.52 13.79 -10.39
N GLY A 24 -4.84 13.61 -10.63
CA GLY A 24 -5.37 13.38 -11.97
C GLY A 24 -5.49 11.89 -12.30
N PRO A 25 -5.87 11.56 -13.54
CA PRO A 25 -6.16 10.17 -13.93
C PRO A 25 -4.93 9.26 -14.00
N GLN A 26 -3.71 9.79 -13.79
CA GLN A 26 -2.48 9.01 -13.92
C GLN A 26 -2.22 8.07 -12.75
N ALA A 27 -2.85 8.29 -11.59
CA ALA A 27 -2.58 7.48 -10.42
C ALA A 27 -3.81 7.33 -9.54
N ALA A 28 -4.14 6.08 -9.20
CA ALA A 28 -5.14 5.77 -8.19
C ALA A 28 -4.48 5.77 -6.82
N VAL A 29 -5.05 6.51 -5.87
CA VAL A 29 -4.56 6.60 -4.49
C VAL A 29 -5.60 5.96 -3.59
N PHE A 30 -5.16 5.05 -2.72
CA PHE A 30 -6.02 4.34 -1.77
C PHE A 30 -5.76 4.88 -0.37
N LYS A 31 -6.82 5.34 0.28
CA LYS A 31 -6.76 5.99 1.59
C LYS A 31 -7.64 5.29 2.61
N VAL A 32 -7.20 5.34 3.86
CA VAL A 32 -8.01 4.98 5.01
C VAL A 32 -7.86 6.09 6.05
N GLY A 33 -8.98 6.58 6.59
CA GLY A 33 -8.95 7.71 7.51
C GLY A 33 -8.30 8.96 6.90
N ALA A 34 -8.54 9.20 5.61
CA ALA A 34 -7.98 10.31 4.83
C ALA A 34 -6.46 10.26 4.63
N LYS A 35 -5.81 9.14 4.97
CA LYS A 35 -4.37 8.95 4.79
C LYS A 35 -4.09 7.88 3.75
N MET A 36 -3.13 8.17 2.85
CA MET A 36 -2.74 7.24 1.79
C MET A 36 -1.95 6.06 2.36
N PHE A 37 -2.25 4.84 1.88
CA PHE A 37 -1.45 3.65 2.15
C PHE A 37 -1.00 2.93 0.88
N ALA A 38 -1.60 3.23 -0.27
CA ALA A 38 -1.20 2.61 -1.54
C ALA A 38 -1.41 3.59 -2.69
N LEU A 39 -0.52 3.53 -3.66
CA LEU A 39 -0.62 4.31 -4.91
C LEU A 39 -0.35 3.37 -6.08
N VAL A 40 -1.27 3.35 -7.04
CA VAL A 40 -1.18 2.50 -8.22
C VAL A 40 -1.28 3.39 -9.46
N PRO A 41 -0.17 3.59 -10.19
CA PRO A 41 -0.24 4.33 -11.45
C PRO A 41 -1.15 3.63 -12.46
N THR A 42 -1.81 4.39 -13.32
CA THR A 42 -2.73 3.83 -14.32
C THR A 42 -2.02 3.40 -15.61
N ASP A 43 -0.79 3.84 -15.80
CA ASP A 43 -0.01 3.60 -17.02
C ASP A 43 1.25 2.75 -16.79
N GLN A 44 1.44 2.22 -15.59
CA GLN A 44 2.61 1.41 -15.24
C GLN A 44 2.19 0.21 -14.39
N GLN A 45 2.91 -0.87 -14.54
CA GLN A 45 2.74 -2.05 -13.69
C GLN A 45 3.59 -1.88 -12.44
N SER A 46 3.13 -1.02 -11.54
CA SER A 46 3.83 -0.76 -10.28
C SER A 46 2.86 -0.47 -9.15
N LEU A 47 3.37 -0.54 -7.92
CA LEU A 47 2.61 -0.31 -6.70
C LEU A 47 3.55 0.35 -5.69
N THR A 48 3.10 1.42 -5.06
CA THR A 48 3.85 2.07 -3.97
C THR A 48 3.06 1.90 -2.69
N VAL A 49 3.72 1.40 -1.64
CA VAL A 49 3.11 1.15 -0.32
C VAL A 49 4.02 1.65 0.79
N LYS A 50 3.42 1.90 1.95
CA LYS A 50 4.15 2.33 3.13
C LYS A 50 4.77 1.12 3.83
N VAL A 51 5.96 1.33 4.41
CA VAL A 51 6.69 0.31 5.15
C VAL A 51 7.33 0.91 6.39
N ASP A 52 7.62 0.07 7.38
CA ASP A 52 8.55 0.41 8.44
C ASP A 52 9.95 0.58 7.81
N PRO A 53 10.75 1.58 8.22
CA PRO A 53 12.07 1.83 7.59
C PRO A 53 13.00 0.62 7.58
N ASP A 54 13.05 -0.16 8.66
CA ASP A 54 13.91 -1.34 8.73
C ASP A 54 13.43 -2.44 7.78
N ASP A 55 12.11 -2.63 7.71
CA ASP A 55 11.51 -3.58 6.77
C ASP A 55 11.76 -3.14 5.33
N GLY A 56 11.69 -1.84 5.06
CA GLY A 56 11.98 -1.30 3.73
C GLY A 56 13.39 -1.61 3.27
N VAL A 57 14.38 -1.44 4.15
CA VAL A 57 15.77 -1.79 3.84
C VAL A 57 15.90 -3.28 3.54
N ALA A 58 15.31 -4.13 4.36
CA ALA A 58 15.36 -5.58 4.18
C ALA A 58 14.70 -6.01 2.87
N LEU A 59 13.54 -5.46 2.56
CA LEU A 59 12.81 -5.79 1.33
C LEU A 59 13.58 -5.38 0.08
N ARG A 60 14.17 -4.17 0.07
CA ARG A 60 14.97 -3.73 -1.07
C ARG A 60 16.21 -4.58 -1.27
N SER A 61 16.79 -5.09 -0.17
CA SER A 61 17.93 -5.99 -0.20
C SER A 61 17.56 -7.37 -0.73
N GLN A 62 16.34 -7.84 -0.39
CA GLN A 62 15.89 -9.19 -0.70
C GLN A 62 15.31 -9.31 -2.11
N PHE A 63 14.61 -8.28 -2.59
CA PHE A 63 13.88 -8.34 -3.86
C PHE A 63 14.37 -7.26 -4.82
N ALA A 64 14.87 -7.68 -5.98
CA ALA A 64 15.32 -6.75 -7.03
C ALA A 64 14.15 -5.89 -7.56
N ALA A 65 12.92 -6.40 -7.51
CA ALA A 65 11.72 -5.69 -7.95
C ALA A 65 11.32 -4.53 -7.03
N ILE A 66 11.92 -4.42 -5.83
CA ILE A 66 11.56 -3.41 -4.85
C ILE A 66 12.63 -2.31 -4.80
N SER A 67 12.17 -1.06 -4.92
CA SER A 67 13.02 0.14 -4.88
C SER A 67 12.46 1.15 -3.88
N PRO A 68 13.23 2.20 -3.51
CA PRO A 68 12.69 3.27 -2.69
C PRO A 68 11.48 3.93 -3.34
N GLY A 69 10.53 4.40 -2.53
CA GLY A 69 9.30 5.00 -3.03
C GLY A 69 9.57 6.19 -3.94
N TYR A 70 9.07 6.11 -5.17
CA TYR A 70 9.26 7.14 -6.19
C TYR A 70 8.41 8.38 -5.82
N HIS A 71 9.06 9.56 -5.79
CA HIS A 71 8.44 10.84 -5.40
C HIS A 71 7.89 10.87 -3.98
N MET A 72 8.33 9.96 -3.10
CA MET A 72 7.84 9.87 -1.73
C MET A 72 9.01 9.81 -0.75
N ASN A 73 8.72 9.83 0.55
CA ASN A 73 9.74 9.64 1.57
C ASN A 73 10.31 8.23 1.46
N LYS A 74 11.57 8.15 1.05
CA LYS A 74 12.22 6.87 0.70
C LYS A 74 12.47 5.96 1.88
N ARG A 75 12.38 6.47 3.11
CA ARG A 75 12.51 5.65 4.32
C ARG A 75 11.21 4.92 4.67
N HIS A 76 10.07 5.50 4.31
CA HIS A 76 8.75 5.01 4.71
C HIS A 76 7.94 4.43 3.55
N TRP A 77 8.46 4.47 2.33
CA TRP A 77 7.74 4.02 1.15
C TRP A 77 8.64 3.19 0.26
N ILE A 78 8.05 2.14 -0.33
CA ILE A 78 8.69 1.32 -1.35
C ILE A 78 7.83 1.28 -2.60
N THR A 79 8.49 1.11 -3.75
CA THR A 79 7.82 0.88 -5.02
C THR A 79 8.15 -0.54 -5.49
N ILE A 80 7.12 -1.28 -5.86
CA ILE A 80 7.23 -2.65 -6.34
C ILE A 80 6.99 -2.63 -7.84
N ASP A 81 7.95 -3.15 -8.61
CA ASP A 81 7.79 -3.34 -10.05
C ASP A 81 7.03 -4.65 -10.27
N LEU A 82 5.74 -4.53 -10.61
CA LEU A 82 4.87 -5.70 -10.82
C LEU A 82 5.15 -6.41 -12.14
N ALA A 83 5.83 -5.72 -13.08
CA ALA A 83 6.23 -6.31 -14.35
C ALA A 83 7.52 -7.11 -14.24
N ALA A 84 8.27 -6.97 -13.14
CA ALA A 84 9.48 -7.74 -12.93
C ALA A 84 9.14 -9.23 -12.84
N ASP A 85 10.02 -10.06 -13.37
CA ASP A 85 9.82 -11.51 -13.40
C ASP A 85 10.16 -12.18 -12.06
N ASP A 86 9.84 -11.51 -10.96
CA ASP A 86 10.04 -11.99 -9.61
C ASP A 86 8.68 -12.32 -8.99
N GLN A 87 8.34 -13.60 -8.98
CA GLN A 87 7.02 -14.07 -8.53
C GLN A 87 6.96 -14.27 -7.02
N VAL A 88 8.04 -13.99 -6.28
CA VAL A 88 8.11 -14.29 -4.85
C VAL A 88 7.83 -13.09 -3.96
N VAL A 89 7.65 -11.89 -4.53
CA VAL A 89 7.30 -10.71 -3.73
C VAL A 89 5.91 -10.90 -3.15
N PRO A 90 5.74 -10.81 -1.81
CA PRO A 90 4.45 -11.02 -1.17
C PRO A 90 3.58 -9.76 -1.26
N VAL A 91 3.09 -9.45 -2.46
CA VAL A 91 2.42 -8.18 -2.79
C VAL A 91 1.18 -7.95 -1.91
N GLN A 92 0.31 -8.96 -1.77
CA GLN A 92 -0.90 -8.81 -0.97
C GLN A 92 -0.58 -8.52 0.49
N ASP A 93 0.39 -9.23 1.07
CA ASP A 93 0.81 -9.02 2.45
C ASP A 93 1.37 -7.61 2.64
N LEU A 94 2.15 -7.10 1.67
CA LEU A 94 2.72 -5.77 1.75
C LEU A 94 1.64 -4.68 1.67
N ILE A 95 0.59 -4.89 0.90
CA ILE A 95 -0.56 -3.99 0.86
C ILE A 95 -1.26 -3.96 2.23
N GLU A 96 -1.51 -5.14 2.80
CA GLU A 96 -2.19 -5.25 4.10
C GLU A 96 -1.34 -4.65 5.23
N GLU A 97 -0.04 -4.89 5.23
CA GLU A 97 0.86 -4.31 6.23
C GLU A 97 0.90 -2.78 6.13
N SER A 98 0.93 -2.23 4.91
CA SER A 98 0.88 -0.79 4.70
C SER A 98 -0.42 -0.19 5.25
N TYR A 99 -1.54 -0.85 4.97
CA TYR A 99 -2.85 -0.47 5.49
C TYR A 99 -2.84 -0.43 7.02
N LEU A 100 -2.32 -1.47 7.67
CA LEU A 100 -2.26 -1.55 9.13
C LEU A 100 -1.35 -0.47 9.73
N LEU A 101 -0.23 -0.17 9.09
CA LEU A 101 0.65 0.92 9.53
C LEU A 101 -0.10 2.25 9.57
N VAL A 102 -0.91 2.53 8.57
CA VAL A 102 -1.70 3.77 8.53
C VAL A 102 -2.83 3.73 9.55
N VAL A 103 -3.57 2.63 9.63
CA VAL A 103 -4.66 2.49 10.61
C VAL A 103 -4.14 2.70 12.04
N ASN A 104 -2.96 2.19 12.36
CA ASN A 104 -2.36 2.34 13.68
C ASN A 104 -1.99 3.79 14.03
N THR A 105 -1.92 4.68 13.03
CA THR A 105 -1.70 6.13 13.28
C THR A 105 -2.99 6.89 13.52
N LEU A 106 -4.15 6.28 13.26
CA LEU A 106 -5.45 6.94 13.43
C LEU A 106 -5.84 6.96 14.91
N THR A 107 -6.60 8.00 15.31
CA THR A 107 -7.11 8.05 16.67
C THR A 107 -8.10 6.93 16.91
N LYS A 108 -8.26 6.53 18.17
CA LYS A 108 -9.25 5.53 18.56
C LYS A 108 -10.66 5.96 18.13
N LYS A 109 -10.97 7.25 18.28
CA LYS A 109 -12.27 7.81 17.87
C LYS A 109 -12.51 7.60 16.37
N LEU A 110 -11.52 7.92 15.55
CA LEU A 110 -11.65 7.79 14.10
C LEU A 110 -11.76 6.33 13.70
N ARG A 111 -10.95 5.44 14.29
CA ARG A 111 -11.08 4.00 14.02
C ARG A 111 -12.46 3.48 14.34
N THR A 112 -13.04 3.91 15.47
CA THR A 112 -14.40 3.53 15.85
C THR A 112 -15.43 4.05 14.85
N GLN A 113 -15.30 5.31 14.41
CA GLN A 113 -16.20 5.90 13.44
C GLN A 113 -16.16 5.18 12.09
N LEU A 114 -15.00 4.65 11.71
CA LEU A 114 -14.81 3.91 10.46
C LEU A 114 -15.16 2.42 10.58
N GLY A 115 -15.53 1.96 11.78
CA GLY A 115 -15.79 0.54 12.02
C GLY A 115 -14.53 -0.31 12.09
N LEU A 116 -13.38 0.30 12.35
CA LEU A 116 -12.08 -0.38 12.38
C LEU A 116 -11.72 -0.74 13.82
N LEU A 117 -12.37 -1.76 14.35
CA LEU A 117 -12.03 -2.29 15.67
C LEU A 117 -10.85 -3.25 15.55
N ALA A 118 -10.11 -3.40 16.66
CA ALA A 118 -8.93 -4.26 16.65
C ALA A 118 -9.22 -5.69 16.16
N ASP A 119 -10.36 -6.23 16.54
CA ASP A 119 -10.76 -7.59 16.15
C ASP A 119 -10.99 -7.71 14.64
N ASP A 120 -11.49 -6.65 14.00
CA ASP A 120 -11.72 -6.63 12.55
C ASP A 120 -10.41 -6.65 11.77
N LEU A 121 -9.35 -6.10 12.36
CA LEU A 121 -8.04 -6.01 11.71
C LEU A 121 -7.22 -7.29 11.89
N LEU A 122 -7.49 -8.04 12.96
CA LEU A 122 -6.76 -9.27 13.30
C LEU A 122 -7.47 -10.52 12.81
N GLY A 123 -8.71 -10.35 12.44
CA GLY A 123 -9.52 -11.44 11.94
C GLY A 123 -9.29 -11.71 10.49
#